data_342468888be15f6f29e1765fdd4c7bad
#
_entry.id   342468888be15f6f29e1765fdd4c7bad
#
_cell.length_a   1.000
_cell.length_b   1.000
_cell.length_c   1.000
_cell.angle_alpha   90.00
_cell.angle_beta   90.00
_cell.angle_gamma   90.00
#
_symmetry.space_group_name_H-M   'P 1'
#
loop_
_entity.id
_entity.type
_entity.pdbx_description
1 polymer ?
#
loop_
_entity_poly.entity_id
_entity_poly.type
_entity_poly.pdbx_seq_one_letter_code
_entity_poly.pdbx_strand_id
1 'polypeptide(L)'
;QSRKLDARVITVTSGKGGVGKSNVAVNLAVQISKMGKKVLIFDADFGLANVEVMFGAVPRYNLGDFLFQGKSMTEIITEGPMGIGFISGGAGILSMNQLADEQIRYLVRGLAELDRYADVILIDTGAGISNQVMEFVMASPEVLVVTTPEPSSLTDSYSLLKALYHNPFTRTDRYPDCVKPGDIQ
;
A
#
# COMPACT_ATOMS: atom_id res chain seq x y z
N GLN A 1 19.92 -12.54 -9.22
CA GLN A 1 19.25 -11.78 -10.29
C GLN A 1 17.99 -11.21 -9.70
N SER A 2 17.96 -9.91 -9.44
CA SER A 2 16.75 -9.19 -8.99
C SER A 2 15.71 -9.27 -10.11
N ARG A 3 14.56 -9.87 -9.79
CA ARG A 3 13.45 -9.96 -10.73
C ARG A 3 12.76 -8.59 -10.73
N LYS A 4 12.79 -7.89 -11.85
CA LYS A 4 11.99 -6.68 -12.04
C LYS A 4 10.52 -7.08 -11.88
N LEU A 5 9.77 -6.38 -11.02
CA LEU A 5 8.34 -6.55 -10.92
C LEU A 5 7.71 -6.11 -12.25
N ASP A 6 6.86 -6.96 -12.83
CA ASP A 6 6.12 -6.62 -14.06
C ASP A 6 4.93 -5.71 -13.73
N ALA A 7 4.36 -5.84 -12.54
CA ALA A 7 3.28 -4.98 -12.05
C ALA A 7 3.80 -3.59 -11.63
N ARG A 8 3.04 -2.56 -12.00
CA ARG A 8 3.27 -1.20 -11.54
C ARG A 8 2.77 -1.04 -10.10
N VAL A 9 3.64 -0.70 -9.17
CA VAL A 9 3.29 -0.53 -7.76
C VAL A 9 3.27 0.96 -7.41
N ILE A 10 2.12 1.42 -6.91
CA ILE A 10 1.89 2.82 -6.52
C ILE A 10 1.39 2.84 -5.07
N THR A 11 2.13 3.48 -4.18
CA THR A 11 1.67 3.72 -2.81
C THR A 11 0.91 5.04 -2.72
N VAL A 12 -0.32 4.98 -2.24
CA VAL A 12 -1.17 6.14 -1.96
C VAL A 12 -1.06 6.45 -0.47
N THR A 13 -0.59 7.63 -0.15
CA THR A 13 -0.33 8.06 1.24
C THR A 13 -0.76 9.50 1.47
N SER A 14 -0.77 9.96 2.72
CA SER A 14 -1.09 11.33 3.09
C SER A 14 -0.41 11.71 4.40
N GLY A 15 -0.08 12.98 4.57
CA GLY A 15 0.46 13.47 5.83
C GLY A 15 -0.60 13.51 6.96
N LYS A 16 -1.89 13.65 6.61
CA LYS A 16 -3.01 13.81 7.55
C LYS A 16 -4.12 12.81 7.23
N GLY A 17 -4.82 12.32 8.27
CA GLY A 17 -6.03 11.50 8.13
C GLY A 17 -7.23 12.32 7.62
N GLY A 18 -8.18 11.62 7.01
CA GLY A 18 -9.45 12.23 6.56
C GLY A 18 -9.37 13.07 5.28
N VAL A 19 -8.24 13.09 4.57
CA VAL A 19 -8.09 13.84 3.30
C VAL A 19 -8.68 13.15 2.06
N GLY A 20 -9.26 11.97 2.22
CA GLY A 20 -9.86 11.21 1.13
C GLY A 20 -8.92 10.23 0.43
N LYS A 21 -7.82 9.85 1.05
CA LYS A 21 -6.78 8.96 0.50
C LYS A 21 -7.36 7.64 -0.04
N SER A 22 -8.11 6.89 0.76
CA SER A 22 -8.74 5.62 0.37
C SER A 22 -9.76 5.80 -0.76
N ASN A 23 -10.51 6.93 -0.76
CA ASN A 23 -11.39 7.28 -1.89
C ASN A 23 -10.58 7.48 -3.17
N VAL A 24 -9.44 8.15 -3.11
CA VAL A 24 -8.54 8.32 -4.26
C VAL A 24 -8.04 6.96 -4.73
N ALA A 25 -7.55 6.11 -3.84
CA ALA A 25 -7.05 4.77 -4.18
C ALA A 25 -8.13 3.92 -4.87
N VAL A 26 -9.32 3.83 -4.28
CA VAL A 26 -10.43 3.02 -4.83
C VAL A 26 -10.92 3.57 -6.18
N ASN A 27 -11.10 4.88 -6.32
CA ASN A 27 -11.54 5.48 -7.58
C ASN A 27 -10.46 5.36 -8.67
N LEU A 28 -9.20 5.46 -8.32
CA LEU A 28 -8.08 5.22 -9.24
C LEU A 28 -8.10 3.76 -9.73
N ALA A 29 -8.30 2.79 -8.83
CA ALA A 29 -8.44 1.38 -9.19
C ALA A 29 -9.60 1.16 -10.16
N VAL A 30 -10.74 1.78 -9.92
CA VAL A 30 -11.91 1.71 -10.82
C VAL A 30 -11.59 2.24 -12.22
N GLN A 31 -10.91 3.39 -12.30
CA GLN A 31 -10.55 3.96 -13.61
C GLN A 31 -9.51 3.10 -14.36
N ILE A 32 -8.51 2.59 -13.64
CA ILE A 32 -7.50 1.71 -14.24
C ILE A 32 -8.15 0.40 -14.73
N SER A 33 -9.07 -0.17 -13.95
CA SER A 33 -9.84 -1.36 -14.36
C SER A 33 -10.67 -1.10 -15.63
N LYS A 34 -11.31 0.08 -15.73
CA LYS A 34 -12.04 0.49 -16.96
C LYS A 34 -11.13 0.61 -18.17
N MET A 35 -9.84 0.83 -17.99
CA MET A 35 -8.85 0.82 -19.07
C MET A 35 -8.40 -0.60 -19.47
N GLY A 36 -9.04 -1.63 -18.92
CA GLY A 36 -8.74 -3.04 -19.23
C GLY A 36 -7.53 -3.61 -18.50
N LYS A 37 -7.04 -2.94 -17.45
CA LYS A 37 -5.92 -3.41 -16.63
C LYS A 37 -6.41 -4.19 -15.42
N LYS A 38 -5.68 -5.23 -15.04
CA LYS A 38 -5.91 -5.95 -13.78
C LYS A 38 -5.36 -5.12 -12.63
N VAL A 39 -6.20 -4.80 -11.66
CA VAL A 39 -5.84 -3.96 -10.52
C VAL A 39 -6.03 -4.73 -9.22
N LEU A 40 -5.09 -4.55 -8.31
CA LEU A 40 -5.17 -5.04 -6.95
C LEU A 40 -4.94 -3.89 -5.98
N ILE A 41 -5.82 -3.77 -4.96
CA ILE A 41 -5.63 -2.84 -3.84
C ILE A 41 -5.11 -3.61 -2.64
N PHE A 42 -3.99 -3.16 -2.09
CA PHE A 42 -3.44 -3.65 -0.85
C PHE A 42 -3.76 -2.64 0.26
N ASP A 43 -4.72 -2.99 1.14
CA ASP A 43 -5.10 -2.13 2.26
C ASP A 43 -4.09 -2.29 3.40
N ALA A 44 -3.16 -1.35 3.46
CA ALA A 44 -2.14 -1.25 4.50
C ALA A 44 -2.54 -0.30 5.64
N ASP A 45 -3.80 0.15 5.69
CA ASP A 45 -4.37 0.86 6.85
C ASP A 45 -5.05 -0.14 7.79
N PHE A 46 -4.26 -0.86 8.52
CA PHE A 46 -4.68 -2.01 9.31
C PHE A 46 -5.65 -1.75 10.47
N GLY A 47 -5.88 -0.54 10.91
CA GLY A 47 -6.83 -0.22 11.98
C GLY A 47 -8.25 0.04 11.51
N LEU A 48 -8.40 0.40 10.24
CA LEU A 48 -9.65 0.82 9.62
C LEU A 48 -9.79 0.10 8.29
N ALA A 49 -10.63 -0.93 8.24
CA ALA A 49 -10.94 -1.71 7.03
C ALA A 49 -11.69 -0.85 5.99
N ASN A 50 -10.99 0.08 5.35
CA ASN A 50 -11.61 1.07 4.47
C ASN A 50 -12.02 0.47 3.12
N VAL A 51 -11.16 -0.34 2.50
CA VAL A 51 -11.39 -0.86 1.15
C VAL A 51 -12.54 -1.86 1.12
N GLU A 52 -12.60 -2.80 2.08
CA GLU A 52 -13.68 -3.79 2.17
C GLU A 52 -15.04 -3.13 2.37
N VAL A 53 -15.12 -2.07 3.20
CA VAL A 53 -16.34 -1.30 3.43
C VAL A 53 -16.76 -0.56 2.16
N MET A 54 -15.83 0.07 1.46
CA MET A 54 -16.11 0.81 0.22
C MET A 54 -16.57 -0.12 -0.91
N PHE A 55 -16.08 -1.35 -0.96
CA PHE A 55 -16.50 -2.34 -1.94
C PHE A 55 -17.76 -3.11 -1.52
N GLY A 56 -18.18 -3.02 -0.26
CA GLY A 56 -19.29 -3.81 0.27
C GLY A 56 -19.00 -5.32 0.23
N ALA A 57 -17.74 -5.71 0.28
CA ALA A 57 -17.28 -7.08 0.18
C ALA A 57 -16.72 -7.54 1.54
N VAL A 58 -16.99 -8.81 1.87
CA VAL A 58 -16.48 -9.42 3.11
C VAL A 58 -15.34 -10.35 2.76
N PRO A 59 -14.09 -10.03 3.12
CA PRO A 59 -12.95 -10.89 2.83
C PRO A 59 -13.02 -12.17 3.67
N ARG A 60 -12.67 -13.30 3.04
CA ARG A 60 -12.56 -14.58 3.74
C ARG A 60 -11.30 -14.65 4.61
N TYR A 61 -10.23 -14.06 4.11
CA TYR A 61 -8.92 -13.97 4.75
C TYR A 61 -8.38 -12.55 4.62
N ASN A 62 -7.45 -12.19 5.49
CA ASN A 62 -6.85 -10.87 5.55
C ASN A 62 -5.33 -10.95 5.83
N LEU A 63 -4.67 -9.84 6.01
CA LEU A 63 -3.24 -9.78 6.30
C LEU A 63 -2.85 -10.47 7.62
N GLY A 64 -3.75 -10.58 8.59
CA GLY A 64 -3.52 -11.37 9.80
C GLY A 64 -3.37 -12.87 9.50
N ASP A 65 -4.14 -13.39 8.55
CA ASP A 65 -4.03 -14.80 8.14
C ASP A 65 -2.70 -15.06 7.42
N PHE A 66 -2.21 -14.12 6.62
CA PHE A 66 -0.87 -14.18 6.02
C PHE A 66 0.23 -14.18 7.08
N LEU A 67 0.14 -13.25 8.06
CA LEU A 67 1.19 -13.08 9.07
C LEU A 67 1.25 -14.23 10.08
N PHE A 68 0.10 -14.77 10.48
CA PHE A 68 0.02 -15.64 11.67
C PHE A 68 -0.55 -17.03 11.40
N GLN A 69 -1.19 -17.25 10.24
CA GLN A 69 -1.84 -18.53 9.93
C GLN A 69 -1.22 -19.25 8.72
N GLY A 70 -0.10 -18.72 8.19
CA GLY A 70 0.64 -19.35 7.10
C GLY A 70 -0.07 -19.35 5.74
N LYS A 71 -1.05 -18.45 5.56
CA LYS A 71 -1.65 -18.21 4.24
C LYS A 71 -0.66 -17.51 3.32
N SER A 72 -0.69 -17.83 2.02
CA SER A 72 0.07 -17.07 1.03
C SER A 72 -0.61 -15.72 0.75
N MET A 73 0.15 -14.76 0.22
CA MET A 73 -0.39 -13.46 -0.17
C MET A 73 -1.49 -13.61 -1.23
N THR A 74 -1.41 -14.63 -2.06
CA THR A 74 -2.38 -14.90 -3.13
C THR A 74 -3.68 -15.54 -2.63
N GLU A 75 -3.62 -16.34 -1.56
CA GLU A 75 -4.81 -16.95 -0.95
C GLU A 75 -5.71 -15.93 -0.24
N ILE A 76 -5.15 -14.80 0.18
CA ILE A 76 -5.90 -13.75 0.89
C ILE A 76 -6.46 -12.67 -0.03
N ILE A 77 -6.29 -12.80 -1.36
CA ILE A 77 -6.92 -11.91 -2.33
C ILE A 77 -8.43 -12.16 -2.32
N THR A 78 -9.19 -11.09 -2.18
CA THR A 78 -10.64 -11.09 -2.32
C THR A 78 -11.02 -10.39 -3.62
N GLU A 79 -11.96 -10.95 -4.38
CA GLU A 79 -12.48 -10.32 -5.57
C GLU A 79 -13.54 -9.28 -5.19
N GLY A 80 -13.32 -8.06 -5.59
CA GLY A 80 -14.22 -6.93 -5.43
C GLY A 80 -14.97 -6.61 -6.72
N PRO A 81 -15.68 -5.45 -6.74
CA PRO A 81 -16.42 -4.99 -7.90
C PRO A 81 -15.52 -4.83 -9.13
N MET A 82 -16.07 -5.07 -10.32
CA MET A 82 -15.41 -4.90 -11.63
C MET A 82 -14.14 -5.73 -11.81
N GLY A 83 -14.01 -6.85 -11.08
CA GLY A 83 -12.81 -7.69 -11.13
C GLY A 83 -11.59 -7.07 -10.45
N ILE A 84 -11.77 -6.01 -9.64
CA ILE A 84 -10.69 -5.42 -8.84
C ILE A 84 -10.42 -6.36 -7.66
N GLY A 85 -9.21 -6.92 -7.60
CA GLY A 85 -8.78 -7.66 -6.43
C GLY A 85 -8.45 -6.73 -5.26
N PHE A 86 -8.66 -7.18 -4.03
CA PHE A 86 -8.15 -6.45 -2.88
C PHE A 86 -7.68 -7.40 -1.77
N ILE A 87 -6.74 -6.93 -0.97
CA ILE A 87 -6.27 -7.57 0.25
C ILE A 87 -6.65 -6.66 1.41
N SER A 88 -7.46 -7.19 2.33
CA SER A 88 -7.89 -6.44 3.52
C SER A 88 -6.81 -6.44 4.58
N GLY A 89 -6.60 -5.28 5.21
CA GLY A 89 -5.77 -5.15 6.40
C GLY A 89 -6.32 -5.87 7.63
N GLY A 90 -7.61 -6.19 7.62
CA GLY A 90 -8.31 -6.86 8.72
C GLY A 90 -8.80 -5.89 9.79
N ALA A 91 -10.12 -5.79 9.97
CA ALA A 91 -10.72 -4.97 11.01
C ALA A 91 -10.45 -5.57 12.40
N GLY A 92 -9.73 -4.83 13.25
CA GLY A 92 -9.65 -5.11 14.68
C GLY A 92 -8.78 -6.30 15.11
N ILE A 93 -8.12 -7.01 14.20
CA ILE A 93 -7.27 -8.17 14.54
C ILE A 93 -5.87 -7.74 14.93
N LEU A 94 -5.42 -6.62 14.43
CA LEU A 94 -4.13 -6.05 14.74
C LEU A 94 -4.33 -4.60 15.19
N SER A 95 -4.24 -4.37 16.49
CA SER A 95 -3.95 -3.02 16.96
C SER A 95 -2.56 -2.67 16.43
N MET A 96 -2.54 -1.88 15.40
CA MET A 96 -1.42 -1.69 14.48
C MET A 96 -0.20 -1.00 15.04
N ASN A 97 -0.31 -0.40 16.20
CA ASN A 97 0.86 0.07 16.93
C ASN A 97 1.76 -1.09 17.45
N GLN A 98 1.47 -2.33 17.06
CA GLN A 98 2.11 -3.53 17.60
C GLN A 98 2.76 -4.46 16.56
N LEU A 99 2.70 -4.15 15.25
CA LEU A 99 3.49 -4.91 14.29
C LEU A 99 4.97 -4.57 14.46
N ALA A 100 5.78 -5.59 14.69
CA ALA A 100 7.22 -5.44 14.70
C ALA A 100 7.72 -5.06 13.28
N ASP A 101 8.82 -4.33 13.21
CA ASP A 101 9.43 -3.92 11.93
C ASP A 101 9.70 -5.11 10.99
N GLU A 102 10.01 -6.28 11.55
CA GLU A 102 10.21 -7.51 10.77
C GLU A 102 8.93 -8.01 10.12
N GLN A 103 7.78 -7.86 10.78
CA GLN A 103 6.47 -8.24 10.23
C GLN A 103 6.07 -7.31 9.10
N ILE A 104 6.33 -6.01 9.26
CA ILE A 104 6.08 -5.03 8.20
C ILE A 104 6.96 -5.34 6.97
N ARG A 105 8.25 -5.62 7.18
CA ARG A 105 9.15 -6.02 6.10
C ARG A 105 8.73 -7.35 5.45
N TYR A 106 8.16 -8.27 6.22
CA TYR A 106 7.63 -9.52 5.69
C TYR A 106 6.41 -9.27 4.78
N LEU A 107 5.50 -8.37 5.18
CA LEU A 107 4.38 -7.91 4.34
C LEU A 107 4.87 -7.28 3.04
N VAL A 108 5.83 -6.38 3.13
CA VAL A 108 6.42 -5.72 1.94
C VAL A 108 7.05 -6.73 0.97
N ARG A 109 7.75 -7.74 1.50
CA ARG A 109 8.30 -8.81 0.65
C ARG A 109 7.20 -9.65 0.00
N GLY A 110 6.10 -9.88 0.70
CA GLY A 110 4.94 -10.60 0.17
C GLY A 110 4.31 -9.93 -1.05
N LEU A 111 4.47 -8.61 -1.22
CA LEU A 111 3.99 -7.91 -2.42
C LEU A 111 4.57 -8.49 -3.72
N ALA A 112 5.79 -9.05 -3.67
CA ALA A 112 6.39 -9.69 -4.84
C ALA A 112 5.62 -10.94 -5.33
N GLU A 113 4.84 -11.59 -4.47
CA GLU A 113 3.97 -12.71 -4.85
C GLU A 113 2.80 -12.25 -5.72
N LEU A 114 2.42 -10.97 -5.61
CA LEU A 114 1.28 -10.38 -6.32
C LEU A 114 1.59 -9.95 -7.75
N ASP A 115 2.86 -9.92 -8.13
CA ASP A 115 3.34 -9.45 -9.43
C ASP A 115 2.69 -10.15 -10.63
N ARG A 116 2.26 -11.40 -10.45
CA ARG A 116 1.60 -12.20 -11.50
C ARG A 116 0.09 -12.03 -11.54
N TYR A 117 -0.48 -11.37 -10.53
CA TYR A 117 -1.94 -11.28 -10.37
C TYR A 117 -2.53 -9.97 -10.88
N ALA A 118 -1.72 -8.92 -10.97
CA ALA A 118 -2.20 -7.60 -11.37
C ALA A 118 -1.18 -6.88 -12.26
N ASP A 119 -1.69 -6.04 -13.16
CA ASP A 119 -0.86 -5.09 -13.93
C ASP A 119 -0.49 -3.87 -13.05
N VAL A 120 -1.38 -3.52 -12.10
CA VAL A 120 -1.20 -2.39 -11.20
C VAL A 120 -1.59 -2.80 -9.77
N ILE A 121 -0.70 -2.52 -8.82
CA ILE A 121 -0.93 -2.70 -7.39
C ILE A 121 -0.98 -1.32 -6.74
N LEU A 122 -2.10 -0.99 -6.11
CA LEU A 122 -2.28 0.23 -5.33
C LEU A 122 -2.17 -0.13 -3.85
N ILE A 123 -1.23 0.49 -3.14
CA ILE A 123 -1.07 0.31 -1.69
C ILE A 123 -1.71 1.51 -1.00
N ASP A 124 -2.81 1.29 -0.28
CA ASP A 124 -3.48 2.31 0.53
C ASP A 124 -2.93 2.27 1.95
N THR A 125 -2.09 3.22 2.33
CA THR A 125 -1.45 3.24 3.65
C THR A 125 -2.29 3.99 4.69
N GLY A 126 -1.95 3.87 5.96
CA GLY A 126 -2.36 4.83 6.97
C GLY A 126 -1.82 6.24 6.69
N ALA A 127 -2.29 7.22 7.43
CA ALA A 127 -1.83 8.60 7.35
C ALA A 127 -0.58 8.83 8.22
N GLY A 128 0.19 9.86 7.87
CA GLY A 128 1.32 10.35 8.68
C GLY A 128 2.66 9.71 8.32
N ILE A 129 3.58 9.74 9.30
CA ILE A 129 4.99 9.37 9.14
C ILE A 129 5.38 8.20 10.06
N SER A 130 4.42 7.37 10.45
CA SER A 130 4.73 6.18 11.26
C SER A 130 5.73 5.28 10.52
N ASN A 131 6.49 4.48 11.27
CA ASN A 131 7.46 3.57 10.68
C ASN A 131 6.83 2.65 9.63
N GLN A 132 5.61 2.17 9.90
CA GLN A 132 4.86 1.33 8.98
C GLN A 132 4.54 2.04 7.66
N VAL A 133 4.01 3.27 7.70
CA VAL A 133 3.75 4.06 6.49
C VAL A 133 5.04 4.26 5.71
N MET A 134 6.12 4.63 6.41
CA MET A 134 7.42 4.86 5.79
C MET A 134 8.01 3.60 5.12
N GLU A 135 7.85 2.42 5.72
CA GLU A 135 8.33 1.17 5.12
C GLU A 135 7.63 0.89 3.77
N PHE A 136 6.30 1.05 3.68
CA PHE A 136 5.58 0.89 2.40
C PHE A 136 5.95 1.96 1.38
N VAL A 137 6.04 3.21 1.81
CA VAL A 137 6.41 4.32 0.93
C VAL A 137 7.83 4.15 0.39
N MET A 138 8.78 3.74 1.23
CA MET A 138 10.18 3.49 0.83
C MET A 138 10.33 2.28 -0.09
N ALA A 139 9.47 1.27 0.07
CA ALA A 139 9.49 0.07 -0.76
C ALA A 139 8.86 0.29 -2.16
N SER A 140 8.07 1.33 -2.34
CA SER A 140 7.32 1.56 -3.57
C SER A 140 8.11 2.39 -4.59
N PRO A 141 8.10 2.00 -5.87
CA PRO A 141 8.74 2.79 -6.93
C PRO A 141 8.04 4.13 -7.15
N GLU A 142 6.71 4.17 -6.96
CA GLU A 142 5.89 5.37 -7.14
C GLU A 142 5.08 5.67 -5.89
N VAL A 143 4.98 6.94 -5.54
CA VAL A 143 4.23 7.42 -4.38
C VAL A 143 3.32 8.56 -4.79
N LEU A 144 2.03 8.40 -4.49
CA LEU A 144 1.00 9.42 -4.65
C LEU A 144 0.66 10.00 -3.28
N VAL A 145 1.02 11.27 -3.06
CA VAL A 145 0.69 11.98 -1.82
C VAL A 145 -0.61 12.75 -2.00
N VAL A 146 -1.62 12.38 -1.23
CA VAL A 146 -2.93 13.05 -1.21
C VAL A 146 -2.91 14.14 -0.15
N THR A 147 -3.28 15.36 -0.54
CA THR A 147 -3.36 16.53 0.34
C THR A 147 -4.59 17.36 0.00
N THR A 148 -5.05 18.16 0.96
CA THR A 148 -6.08 19.18 0.76
C THR A 148 -5.48 20.57 0.89
N PRO A 149 -6.16 21.65 0.42
CA PRO A 149 -5.65 23.02 0.54
C PRO A 149 -5.70 23.59 1.96
N GLU A 150 -6.05 22.78 2.95
CA GLU A 150 -6.02 23.17 4.36
C GLU A 150 -4.56 23.34 4.85
N PRO A 151 -4.24 24.40 5.61
CA PRO A 151 -2.87 24.62 6.11
C PRO A 151 -2.28 23.44 6.86
N SER A 152 -3.06 22.77 7.71
CA SER A 152 -2.61 21.59 8.45
C SER A 152 -2.26 20.42 7.52
N SER A 153 -3.09 20.17 6.50
CA SER A 153 -2.84 19.11 5.52
C SER A 153 -1.57 19.36 4.71
N LEU A 154 -1.34 20.59 4.30
CA LEU A 154 -0.12 21.00 3.59
C LEU A 154 1.11 20.83 4.48
N THR A 155 1.06 21.26 5.74
CA THR A 155 2.15 21.13 6.71
C THR A 155 2.49 19.66 6.96
N ASP A 156 1.48 18.81 7.16
CA ASP A 156 1.68 17.38 7.40
C ASP A 156 2.24 16.68 6.16
N SER A 157 1.76 17.03 4.96
CA SER A 157 2.31 16.52 3.70
C SER A 157 3.76 16.96 3.48
N TYR A 158 4.11 18.19 3.84
CA TYR A 158 5.49 18.65 3.81
C TYR A 158 6.38 17.87 4.79
N SER A 159 5.88 17.58 5.98
CA SER A 159 6.58 16.75 6.98
C SER A 159 6.85 15.34 6.46
N LEU A 160 5.88 14.74 5.77
CA LEU A 160 6.04 13.45 5.11
C LEU A 160 7.14 13.49 4.04
N LEU A 161 7.11 14.49 3.15
CA LEU A 161 8.13 14.65 2.11
C LEU A 161 9.51 14.89 2.72
N LYS A 162 9.59 15.69 3.78
CA LYS A 162 10.84 15.92 4.51
C LYS A 162 11.38 14.65 5.13
N ALA A 163 10.53 13.83 5.75
CA ALA A 163 10.92 12.54 6.32
C ALA A 163 11.47 11.58 5.25
N LEU A 164 10.87 11.57 4.05
CA LEU A 164 11.35 10.79 2.92
C LEU A 164 12.71 11.28 2.40
N TYR A 165 12.89 12.58 2.31
CA TYR A 165 14.13 13.20 1.81
C TYR A 165 15.31 12.98 2.77
N HIS A 166 15.07 13.10 4.07
CA HIS A 166 16.11 12.98 5.11
C HIS A 166 16.30 11.55 5.61
N ASN A 167 15.61 10.56 5.04
CA ASN A 167 15.82 9.16 5.43
C ASN A 167 17.25 8.75 5.03
N PRO A 168 18.13 8.36 5.99
CA PRO A 168 19.51 8.02 5.72
C PRO A 168 19.68 6.75 4.87
N PHE A 169 18.62 5.97 4.72
CA PHE A 169 18.61 4.77 3.88
C PHE A 169 17.97 5.11 2.54
N THR A 170 18.74 4.98 1.48
CA THR A 170 18.20 5.03 0.12
C THR A 170 17.26 3.83 -0.09
N ARG A 171 16.29 3.96 -1.01
CA ARG A 171 15.41 2.84 -1.39
C ARG A 171 16.20 1.58 -1.77
N THR A 172 17.33 1.76 -2.43
CA THR A 172 18.24 0.69 -2.86
C THR A 172 18.95 -0.02 -1.71
N ASP A 173 19.18 0.63 -0.58
CA ASP A 173 19.88 0.03 0.55
C ASP A 173 18.98 -0.88 1.39
N ARG A 174 17.71 -0.51 1.54
CA ARG A 174 16.72 -1.32 2.27
C ARG A 174 16.04 -2.39 1.43
N TYR A 175 15.82 -2.08 0.17
CA TYR A 175 15.11 -2.93 -0.79
C TYR A 175 15.91 -2.97 -2.08
N PRO A 176 16.99 -3.77 -2.14
CA PRO A 176 17.86 -3.84 -3.31
C PRO A 176 17.14 -4.31 -4.58
N ASP A 177 15.98 -4.92 -4.41
CA ASP A 177 15.12 -5.40 -5.51
C ASP A 177 14.10 -4.34 -6.00
N CYS A 178 14.00 -3.20 -5.32
CA CYS A 178 13.21 -2.07 -5.77
C CYS A 178 14.03 -1.15 -6.68
N VAL A 179 13.39 -0.63 -7.71
CA VAL A 179 13.94 0.21 -8.81
C VAL A 179 14.99 1.21 -8.34
N LYS A 180 16.15 1.23 -9.02
CA LYS A 180 17.22 2.18 -8.76
C LYS A 180 16.80 3.61 -9.12
N PRO A 181 17.28 4.64 -8.36
CA PRO A 181 17.11 6.05 -8.76
C PRO A 181 17.89 6.26 -10.08
N GLY A 182 17.22 6.38 -11.18
CA GLY A 182 17.81 6.51 -12.52
C GLY A 182 16.95 5.88 -13.60
N ASP A 183 15.99 5.04 -13.21
CA ASP A 183 15.01 4.46 -14.14
C ASP A 183 13.76 5.36 -14.30
N ILE A 184 13.78 6.56 -13.72
CA ILE A 184 12.75 7.59 -13.89
C ILE A 184 13.33 8.64 -14.84
N GLN A 185 13.05 8.49 -16.12
CA GLN A 185 13.06 9.56 -17.11
C GLN A 185 11.66 10.03 -17.38
#